data_5661b8c47bec4043c2b3acf022aeda37
#
_entry.id   5661b8c47bec4043c2b3acf022aeda37
#
_cell.length_a   1.000
_cell.length_b   1.000
_cell.length_c   1.000
_cell.angle_alpha   90.00
_cell.angle_beta   90.00
_cell.angle_gamma   90.00
#
_symmetry.space_group_name_H-M   'P 1'
#
loop_
_entity.id
_entity.type
_entity.pdbx_description
1 polymer ?
#
loop_
_entity_poly.entity_id
_entity_poly.type
_entity_poly.pdbx_seq_one_letter_code
_entity_poly.pdbx_strand_id
1 'polypeptide(L)'
;MVNPVSRREFLNLLAATGGTAAALRAGTALNLLPGSASAVSLDLLNLGSNQRKIAILGGGISGLTAAYELSKQGYDCTVLEASHRCGGRVLTLRHGDLIDEIGNRQYCEFDDEPHMYFNAGAARIPSTHRNLLGYCKELNVELEVFINENKTSFVQDLSLIHI
;
A
#
# COMPACT_ATOMS: atom_id res chain seq x y z
N MET A 1 32.32 9.31 -6.47
CA MET A 1 31.23 8.46 -5.92
C MET A 1 30.61 9.23 -4.79
N VAL A 2 29.34 9.60 -4.88
CA VAL A 2 28.61 10.28 -3.79
C VAL A 2 28.19 9.20 -2.79
N ASN A 3 28.66 9.28 -1.55
CA ASN A 3 28.21 8.37 -0.50
C ASN A 3 26.70 8.55 -0.27
N PRO A 4 25.92 7.46 -0.19
CA PRO A 4 24.50 7.56 0.09
C PRO A 4 24.29 8.14 1.49
N VAL A 5 23.50 9.21 1.57
CA VAL A 5 23.15 9.85 2.84
C VAL A 5 22.28 8.89 3.65
N SER A 6 22.68 8.61 4.88
CA SER A 6 21.88 7.76 5.79
C SER A 6 20.61 8.48 6.25
N ARG A 7 19.58 7.74 6.69
CA ARG A 7 18.34 8.31 7.25
C ARG A 7 18.61 9.29 8.40
N ARG A 8 19.59 8.99 9.24
CA ARG A 8 19.99 9.84 10.38
C ARG A 8 20.64 11.12 9.90
N GLU A 9 21.53 11.05 8.92
CA GLU A 9 22.18 12.23 8.33
C GLU A 9 21.17 13.13 7.63
N PHE A 10 20.21 12.56 6.92
CA PHE A 10 19.12 13.31 6.30
C PHE A 10 18.28 14.07 7.33
N LEU A 11 17.88 13.41 8.43
CA LEU A 11 17.13 14.06 9.51
C LEU A 11 17.95 15.14 10.21
N ASN A 12 19.26 14.93 10.41
CA ASN A 12 20.15 15.92 10.99
C ASN A 12 20.32 17.14 10.07
N LEU A 13 20.41 16.95 8.76
CA LEU A 13 20.45 18.04 7.78
C LEU A 13 19.16 18.87 7.81
N LEU A 14 18.00 18.20 7.85
CA LEU A 14 16.72 18.90 8.00
C LEU A 14 16.61 19.66 9.32
N ALA A 15 17.12 19.11 10.42
CA ALA A 15 17.13 19.78 11.71
C ALA A 15 18.05 21.00 11.70
N ALA A 16 19.18 20.92 11.01
CA ALA A 16 20.16 22.04 10.90
C ALA A 16 19.63 23.18 10.04
N THR A 17 18.82 22.93 9.02
CA THR A 17 18.30 23.95 8.10
C THR A 17 16.93 24.49 8.48
N GLY A 18 16.07 23.66 9.04
CA GLY A 18 14.66 23.99 9.34
C GLY A 18 14.28 23.85 10.82
N GLY A 19 15.24 23.54 11.68
CA GLY A 19 15.02 23.30 13.10
C GLY A 19 14.44 21.90 13.40
N THR A 20 14.41 21.55 14.68
CA THR A 20 13.93 20.23 15.14
C THR A 20 12.47 19.95 14.77
N ALA A 21 11.63 20.99 14.70
CA ALA A 21 10.22 20.85 14.31
C ALA A 21 10.08 20.44 12.83
N ALA A 22 10.92 20.96 11.94
CA ALA A 22 10.92 20.57 10.52
C ALA A 22 11.43 19.13 10.34
N ALA A 23 12.48 18.75 11.05
CA ALA A 23 12.98 17.38 11.05
C ALA A 23 11.95 16.38 11.60
N LEU A 24 11.22 16.75 12.66
CA LEU A 24 10.17 15.92 13.24
C LEU A 24 9.00 15.73 12.26
N ARG A 25 8.54 16.81 11.62
CA ARG A 25 7.47 16.77 10.61
C ARG A 25 7.86 15.94 9.39
N ALA A 26 9.07 16.12 8.88
CA ALA A 26 9.57 15.33 7.76
C ALA A 26 9.79 13.87 8.16
N GLY A 27 10.31 13.62 9.37
CA GLY A 27 10.50 12.26 9.89
C GLY A 27 9.20 11.49 10.08
N THR A 28 8.13 12.15 10.53
CA THR A 28 6.80 11.57 10.65
C THR A 28 6.13 11.38 9.27
N ALA A 29 6.20 12.40 8.41
CA ALA A 29 5.61 12.35 7.06
C ALA A 29 6.25 11.25 6.19
N LEU A 30 7.56 11.04 6.35
CA LEU A 30 8.32 10.01 5.61
C LEU A 30 8.37 8.65 6.34
N ASN A 31 7.66 8.52 7.47
CA ASN A 31 7.64 7.30 8.29
C ASN A 31 9.05 6.83 8.72
N LEU A 32 9.97 7.77 8.93
CA LEU A 32 11.36 7.51 9.31
C LEU A 32 11.56 7.42 10.83
N LEU A 33 10.58 7.88 11.61
CA LEU A 33 10.59 7.82 13.07
C LEU A 33 9.72 6.67 13.56
N PRO A 34 10.20 5.83 14.51
CA PRO A 34 9.37 4.87 15.19
C PRO A 34 8.45 5.64 16.14
N GLY A 35 7.23 5.87 15.74
CA GLY A 35 6.26 6.59 16.57
C GLY A 35 4.86 6.25 16.14
N SER A 36 3.97 6.13 17.13
CA SER A 36 2.55 5.90 16.95
C SER A 36 2.04 6.64 15.71
N ALA A 37 1.64 5.88 14.70
CA ALA A 37 0.93 6.40 13.56
C ALA A 37 -0.45 6.92 14.05
N SER A 38 -0.45 8.11 14.63
CA SER A 38 -1.63 8.95 14.55
C SER A 38 -1.86 9.17 13.06
N ALA A 39 -3.07 8.88 12.58
CA ALA A 39 -3.47 9.32 11.27
C ALA A 39 -3.19 10.82 11.20
N VAL A 40 -2.06 11.17 10.61
CA VAL A 40 -1.81 12.56 10.23
C VAL A 40 -2.77 12.75 9.07
N SER A 41 -3.89 13.43 9.33
CA SER A 41 -4.57 14.11 8.24
C SER A 41 -3.47 14.99 7.64
N LEU A 42 -3.01 14.62 6.46
CA LEU A 42 -2.20 15.50 5.62
C LEU A 42 -3.13 16.67 5.27
N ASP A 43 -3.22 17.66 6.17
CA ASP A 43 -3.60 18.99 5.79
C ASP A 43 -2.48 19.48 4.85
N LEU A 44 -2.53 18.97 3.63
CA LEU A 44 -1.77 19.53 2.53
C LEU A 44 -2.25 20.98 2.45
N LEU A 45 -1.37 21.89 2.84
CA LEU A 45 -1.56 23.31 2.81
C LEU A 45 -2.44 23.65 1.61
N ASN A 46 -3.54 24.33 1.87
CA ASN A 46 -4.49 24.77 0.87
C ASN A 46 -3.76 25.75 -0.08
N LEU A 47 -2.99 25.16 -1.00
CA LEU A 47 -2.17 25.86 -2.00
C LEU A 47 -3.06 26.37 -3.12
N GLY A 48 -4.13 27.09 -2.76
CA GLY A 48 -5.04 27.77 -3.66
C GLY A 48 -5.35 26.97 -4.93
N SER A 49 -6.50 27.08 -5.53
CA SER A 49 -6.95 26.39 -6.73
C SER A 49 -5.95 26.52 -7.91
N ASN A 50 -4.82 25.85 -7.80
CA ASN A 50 -3.84 25.75 -8.87
C ASN A 50 -4.26 24.57 -9.75
N GLN A 51 -4.74 24.87 -10.94
CA GLN A 51 -5.00 23.92 -12.04
C GLN A 51 -3.68 23.26 -12.53
N ARG A 52 -2.83 22.85 -11.59
CA ARG A 52 -1.59 22.17 -11.96
C ARG A 52 -1.92 20.72 -12.28
N LYS A 53 -1.42 20.28 -13.43
CA LYS A 53 -1.45 18.87 -13.81
C LYS A 53 -0.28 18.14 -13.17
N ILE A 54 -0.58 17.04 -12.53
CA ILE A 54 0.42 16.21 -11.85
C ILE A 54 0.42 14.83 -12.51
N ALA A 55 1.59 14.43 -13.02
CA ALA A 55 1.81 13.07 -13.48
C ALA A 55 2.38 12.23 -12.33
N ILE A 56 1.74 11.10 -12.04
CA ILE A 56 2.15 10.14 -11.01
C ILE A 56 2.61 8.88 -11.71
N LEU A 57 3.85 8.49 -11.48
CA LEU A 57 4.45 7.32 -12.10
C LEU A 57 4.25 6.09 -11.20
N GLY A 58 3.45 5.16 -11.70
CA GLY A 58 3.12 3.90 -11.04
C GLY A 58 1.71 3.89 -10.41
N GLY A 59 0.89 2.94 -10.84
CA GLY A 59 -0.48 2.69 -10.37
C GLY A 59 -0.56 1.70 -9.21
N GLY A 60 0.52 1.54 -8.42
CA GLY A 60 0.48 0.80 -7.16
C GLY A 60 -0.25 1.59 -6.06
N ILE A 61 -0.42 0.96 -4.88
CA ILE A 61 -1.18 1.56 -3.78
C ILE A 61 -0.68 2.95 -3.39
N SER A 62 0.64 3.19 -3.42
CA SER A 62 1.23 4.49 -3.09
C SER A 62 0.88 5.57 -4.10
N GLY A 63 0.97 5.25 -5.41
CA GLY A 63 0.63 6.19 -6.47
C GLY A 63 -0.87 6.50 -6.52
N LEU A 64 -1.71 5.49 -6.33
CA LEU A 64 -3.16 5.66 -6.26
C LEU A 64 -3.57 6.50 -5.04
N THR A 65 -2.94 6.26 -3.87
CA THR A 65 -3.18 7.08 -2.67
C THR A 65 -2.75 8.53 -2.90
N ALA A 66 -1.58 8.75 -3.51
CA ALA A 66 -1.12 10.10 -3.83
C ALA A 66 -2.07 10.82 -4.79
N ALA A 67 -2.53 10.13 -5.85
CA ALA A 67 -3.51 10.67 -6.77
C ALA A 67 -4.81 11.05 -6.07
N TYR A 68 -5.30 10.16 -5.21
CA TYR A 68 -6.54 10.36 -4.45
C TYR A 68 -6.45 11.59 -3.54
N GLU A 69 -5.41 11.68 -2.71
CA GLU A 69 -5.23 12.80 -1.79
C GLU A 69 -5.01 14.14 -2.52
N LEU A 70 -4.22 14.14 -3.59
CA LEU A 70 -4.00 15.34 -4.39
C LEU A 70 -5.26 15.78 -5.13
N SER A 71 -6.05 14.84 -5.64
CA SER A 71 -7.34 15.15 -6.29
C SER A 71 -8.34 15.78 -5.31
N LYS A 72 -8.34 15.35 -4.04
CA LYS A 72 -9.15 16.00 -2.98
C LYS A 72 -8.75 17.46 -2.74
N GLN A 73 -7.51 17.81 -3.06
CA GLN A 73 -7.00 19.19 -3.00
C GLN A 73 -7.18 19.98 -4.31
N GLY A 74 -7.87 19.41 -5.29
CA GLY A 74 -8.19 20.06 -6.56
C GLY A 74 -7.10 20.02 -7.63
N TYR A 75 -6.08 19.14 -7.47
CA TYR A 75 -5.11 18.91 -8.53
C TYR A 75 -5.66 17.96 -9.59
N ASP A 76 -5.30 18.23 -10.84
CA ASP A 76 -5.56 17.34 -11.97
C ASP A 76 -4.46 16.27 -12.06
N CYS A 77 -4.77 15.07 -11.57
CA CYS A 77 -3.81 13.98 -11.45
C CYS A 77 -3.96 12.96 -12.57
N THR A 78 -2.86 12.64 -13.24
CA THR A 78 -2.78 11.55 -14.22
C THR A 78 -1.84 10.47 -13.69
N VAL A 79 -2.34 9.25 -13.51
CA VAL A 79 -1.52 8.10 -13.11
C VAL A 79 -1.06 7.36 -14.37
N LEU A 80 0.26 7.19 -14.49
CA LEU A 80 0.89 6.44 -15.58
C LEU A 80 1.39 5.11 -15.03
N GLU A 81 0.80 4.00 -15.50
CA GLU A 81 1.15 2.64 -15.09
C GLU A 81 1.80 1.90 -16.25
N ALA A 82 2.92 1.22 -15.97
CA ALA A 82 3.67 0.50 -16.99
C ALA A 82 3.08 -0.88 -17.31
N SER A 83 2.34 -1.48 -16.37
CA SER A 83 1.69 -2.77 -16.57
C SER A 83 0.28 -2.59 -17.13
N HIS A 84 -0.35 -3.70 -17.50
CA HIS A 84 -1.74 -3.71 -18.01
C HIS A 84 -2.80 -3.50 -16.92
N ARG A 85 -2.40 -3.44 -15.63
CA ARG A 85 -3.30 -3.28 -14.48
C ARG A 85 -2.73 -2.35 -13.41
N CYS A 86 -3.60 -1.74 -12.64
CA CYS A 86 -3.26 -1.05 -11.40
C CYS A 86 -3.14 -2.03 -10.22
N GLY A 87 -2.67 -1.54 -9.07
CA GLY A 87 -2.54 -2.30 -7.82
C GLY A 87 -1.10 -2.72 -7.50
N GLY A 88 -0.25 -2.88 -8.52
CA GLY A 88 1.15 -3.31 -8.30
C GLY A 88 1.24 -4.65 -7.56
N ARG A 89 1.86 -4.66 -6.38
CA ARG A 89 2.02 -5.85 -5.51
C ARG A 89 0.74 -6.28 -4.78
N VAL A 90 -0.33 -5.51 -4.85
CA VAL A 90 -1.66 -5.94 -4.43
C VAL A 90 -2.30 -6.63 -5.63
N LEU A 91 -2.35 -7.95 -5.59
CA LEU A 91 -2.77 -8.79 -6.71
C LEU A 91 -3.67 -9.91 -6.23
N THR A 92 -4.88 -9.91 -6.72
CA THR A 92 -5.83 -11.02 -6.61
C THR A 92 -5.99 -11.64 -7.99
N LEU A 93 -5.88 -12.95 -8.06
CA LEU A 93 -6.02 -13.73 -9.29
C LEU A 93 -7.33 -14.50 -9.25
N ARG A 94 -8.03 -14.51 -10.39
CA ARG A 94 -9.27 -15.27 -10.63
C ARG A 94 -9.13 -16.12 -11.87
N HIS A 95 -10.15 -16.93 -12.16
CA HIS A 95 -10.19 -17.69 -13.40
C HIS A 95 -10.01 -16.77 -14.62
N GLY A 96 -9.18 -17.19 -15.56
CA GLY A 96 -8.89 -16.45 -16.79
C GLY A 96 -7.90 -15.28 -16.65
N ASP A 97 -7.47 -14.90 -15.43
CA ASP A 97 -6.50 -13.84 -15.26
C ASP A 97 -5.13 -14.21 -15.85
N LEU A 98 -4.54 -13.23 -16.53
CA LEU A 98 -3.22 -13.38 -17.13
C LEU A 98 -2.12 -13.16 -16.09
N ILE A 99 -1.23 -14.13 -15.95
CA ILE A 99 0.06 -14.02 -15.28
C ILE A 99 1.12 -13.86 -16.35
N ASP A 100 1.74 -12.70 -16.42
CA ASP A 100 2.84 -12.42 -17.34
C ASP A 100 4.16 -12.39 -16.56
N GLU A 101 4.80 -13.54 -16.47
CA GLU A 101 6.17 -13.66 -16.01
C GLU A 101 7.11 -13.50 -17.21
N ILE A 102 8.15 -12.72 -17.07
CA ILE A 102 9.07 -12.31 -18.15
C ILE A 102 9.32 -13.46 -19.14
N GLY A 103 8.63 -13.39 -20.29
CA GLY A 103 8.71 -14.40 -21.36
C GLY A 103 7.85 -15.66 -21.18
N ASN A 104 7.08 -15.78 -20.11
CA ASN A 104 6.17 -16.89 -19.87
C ASN A 104 4.79 -16.37 -19.49
N ARG A 105 3.83 -16.44 -20.41
CA ARG A 105 2.46 -16.04 -20.22
C ARG A 105 1.61 -17.26 -19.87
N GLN A 106 0.91 -17.17 -18.75
CA GLN A 106 0.02 -18.21 -18.26
C GLN A 106 -1.33 -17.60 -17.91
N TYR A 107 -2.38 -18.41 -17.97
CA TYR A 107 -3.71 -18.04 -17.50
C TYR A 107 -4.06 -18.87 -16.27
N CYS A 108 -4.76 -18.23 -15.33
CA CYS A 108 -5.25 -18.95 -14.15
C CYS A 108 -6.37 -19.90 -14.51
N GLU A 109 -6.22 -21.18 -14.22
CA GLU A 109 -7.20 -22.25 -14.46
C GLU A 109 -7.81 -22.69 -13.11
N PHE A 110 -8.53 -21.80 -12.44
CA PHE A 110 -9.37 -22.13 -11.29
C PHE A 110 -10.79 -22.44 -11.74
N ASP A 111 -11.60 -22.99 -10.85
CA ASP A 111 -13.05 -23.03 -11.07
C ASP A 111 -13.59 -21.60 -11.18
N ASP A 112 -14.47 -21.38 -12.16
CA ASP A 112 -15.05 -20.06 -12.45
C ASP A 112 -16.23 -19.74 -11.52
N GLU A 113 -15.96 -19.81 -10.21
CA GLU A 113 -16.93 -19.48 -9.17
C GLU A 113 -16.55 -18.13 -8.52
N PRO A 114 -17.52 -17.24 -8.24
CA PRO A 114 -17.25 -15.89 -7.73
C PRO A 114 -16.42 -15.84 -6.45
N HIS A 115 -16.50 -16.88 -5.61
CA HIS A 115 -15.76 -16.98 -4.36
C HIS A 115 -14.36 -17.58 -4.53
N MET A 116 -14.03 -18.13 -5.71
CA MET A 116 -12.71 -18.70 -5.99
C MET A 116 -11.74 -17.60 -6.43
N TYR A 117 -10.71 -17.39 -5.62
CA TYR A 117 -9.65 -16.45 -5.93
C TYR A 117 -8.37 -16.78 -5.16
N PHE A 118 -7.26 -16.28 -5.63
CA PHE A 118 -5.97 -16.39 -4.97
C PHE A 118 -5.33 -15.02 -4.80
N ASN A 119 -5.04 -14.63 -3.56
CA ASN A 119 -4.30 -13.41 -3.26
C ASN A 119 -2.79 -13.69 -3.38
N ALA A 120 -2.22 -13.44 -4.55
CA ALA A 120 -0.80 -13.63 -4.83
C ALA A 120 0.09 -12.54 -4.21
N GLY A 121 -0.51 -11.48 -3.71
CA GLY A 121 0.17 -10.34 -3.09
C GLY A 121 -0.20 -10.15 -1.63
N ALA A 122 -0.46 -8.89 -1.25
CA ALA A 122 -0.90 -8.54 0.10
C ALA A 122 -2.35 -9.02 0.33
N ALA A 123 -2.53 -9.93 1.28
CA ALA A 123 -3.81 -10.58 1.56
C ALA A 123 -4.41 -10.21 2.92
N ARG A 124 -3.64 -9.59 3.81
CA ARG A 124 -4.05 -9.35 5.19
C ARG A 124 -3.68 -7.94 5.64
N ILE A 125 -4.57 -7.34 6.43
CA ILE A 125 -4.39 -6.00 7.00
C ILE A 125 -4.30 -6.15 8.53
N PRO A 126 -3.12 -5.92 9.13
CA PRO A 126 -3.00 -5.88 10.58
C PRO A 126 -3.86 -4.75 11.16
N SER A 127 -4.47 -4.99 12.34
CA SER A 127 -5.29 -3.99 13.05
C SER A 127 -4.53 -2.71 13.41
N THR A 128 -3.20 -2.77 13.40
CA THR A 128 -2.31 -1.62 13.63
C THR A 128 -2.16 -0.71 12.41
N HIS A 129 -2.56 -1.15 11.22
CA HIS A 129 -2.47 -0.37 9.98
C HIS A 129 -3.62 0.63 9.85
N ARG A 130 -3.69 1.57 10.80
CA ARG A 130 -4.80 2.53 10.94
C ARG A 130 -5.08 3.35 9.68
N ASN A 131 -4.05 3.77 8.96
CA ASN A 131 -4.21 4.55 7.73
C ASN A 131 -4.91 3.71 6.64
N LEU A 132 -4.47 2.47 6.43
CA LEU A 132 -5.10 1.58 5.45
C LEU A 132 -6.54 1.25 5.83
N LEU A 133 -6.79 0.94 7.10
CA LEU A 133 -8.15 0.71 7.61
C LEU A 133 -9.02 1.97 7.49
N GLY A 134 -8.43 3.15 7.64
CA GLY A 134 -9.10 4.43 7.39
C GLY A 134 -9.56 4.55 5.94
N TYR A 135 -8.71 4.26 4.97
CA TYR A 135 -9.07 4.24 3.55
C TYR A 135 -10.11 3.17 3.22
N CYS A 136 -9.99 1.97 3.80
CA CYS A 136 -11.02 0.95 3.62
C CYS A 136 -12.40 1.46 4.05
N LYS A 137 -12.47 2.13 5.20
CA LYS A 137 -13.71 2.74 5.68
C LYS A 137 -14.19 3.88 4.79
N GLU A 138 -13.29 4.78 4.39
CA GLU A 138 -13.61 5.95 3.55
C GLU A 138 -14.11 5.54 2.16
N LEU A 139 -13.51 4.49 1.60
CA LEU A 139 -13.85 3.96 0.28
C LEU A 139 -14.90 2.84 0.33
N ASN A 140 -15.49 2.60 1.51
CA ASN A 140 -16.51 1.57 1.74
C ASN A 140 -16.08 0.17 1.28
N VAL A 141 -14.81 -0.20 1.55
CA VAL A 141 -14.29 -1.55 1.28
C VAL A 141 -14.71 -2.46 2.43
N GLU A 142 -15.42 -3.54 2.09
CA GLU A 142 -15.81 -4.56 3.06
C GLU A 142 -14.60 -5.32 3.56
N LEU A 143 -14.55 -5.54 4.87
CA LEU A 143 -13.47 -6.25 5.54
C LEU A 143 -14.03 -7.41 6.34
N GLU A 144 -13.35 -8.54 6.28
CA GLU A 144 -13.65 -9.73 7.07
C GLU A 144 -12.55 -10.00 8.09
N VAL A 145 -12.93 -10.65 9.19
CA VAL A 145 -11.97 -11.08 10.19
C VAL A 145 -11.23 -12.30 9.68
N PHE A 146 -9.91 -12.18 9.58
CA PHE A 146 -9.04 -13.29 9.20
C PHE A 146 -8.37 -13.90 10.44
N ILE A 147 -8.63 -15.18 10.70
CA ILE A 147 -7.99 -15.93 11.77
C ILE A 147 -6.68 -16.51 11.25
N ASN A 148 -5.58 -15.89 11.66
CA ASN A 148 -4.24 -16.30 11.20
C ASN A 148 -3.71 -17.54 11.92
N GLU A 149 -4.13 -17.78 13.15
CA GLU A 149 -3.70 -18.90 13.98
C GLU A 149 -4.89 -19.51 14.72
N ASN A 150 -5.07 -20.80 14.58
CA ASN A 150 -6.08 -21.54 15.33
C ASN A 150 -5.41 -22.69 16.08
N LYS A 151 -5.34 -22.57 17.41
CA LYS A 151 -4.73 -23.58 18.29
C LYS A 151 -5.56 -24.85 18.45
N THR A 152 -6.80 -24.83 17.96
CA THR A 152 -7.70 -25.99 17.98
C THR A 152 -7.81 -26.71 16.64
N SER A 153 -7.00 -26.31 15.66
CA SER A 153 -6.94 -27.00 14.36
C SER A 153 -6.18 -28.32 14.50
N PHE A 154 -6.74 -29.36 13.96
CA PHE A 154 -6.09 -30.67 13.85
C PHE A 154 -5.71 -30.90 12.39
N VAL A 155 -4.49 -31.36 12.16
CA VAL A 155 -4.04 -31.86 10.88
C VAL A 155 -4.07 -33.38 10.95
N GLN A 156 -4.92 -34.03 10.15
CA GLN A 156 -4.92 -35.46 9.99
C GLN A 156 -4.01 -35.83 8.81
N ASP A 157 -2.93 -36.48 9.08
CA ASP A 157 -2.12 -37.14 8.06
C ASP A 157 -2.61 -38.59 7.93
N LEU A 158 -2.80 -39.05 6.70
CA LEU A 158 -3.26 -40.42 6.42
C LEU A 158 -2.25 -41.50 6.85
N SER A 159 -1.01 -41.11 7.08
CA SER A 159 0.07 -42.03 7.53
C SER A 159 0.34 -42.00 9.02
N LEU A 160 0.01 -40.92 9.72
CA LEU A 160 0.27 -40.73 11.14
C LEU A 160 -0.83 -39.89 11.79
N ILE A 161 -1.49 -40.46 12.79
CA ILE A 161 -2.37 -39.71 13.67
C ILE A 161 -1.49 -39.14 14.79
N HIS A 162 -1.09 -37.88 14.65
CA HIS A 162 -0.49 -37.14 15.74
C HIS A 162 -1.51 -36.18 16.31
N ILE A 163 -1.78 -36.43 17.54
CA ILE A 163 -2.56 -35.52 18.39
C ILE A 163 -1.57 -34.63 19.13
#